data_48259e3f3329a6c333829495fe8f1380
#
_entry.id   48259e3f3329a6c333829495fe8f1380
#
_cell.length_a   1.000
_cell.length_b   1.000
_cell.length_c   1.000
_cell.angle_alpha   90.00
_cell.angle_beta   90.00
_cell.angle_gamma   90.00
#
_symmetry.space_group_name_H-M   'P 1'
#
loop_
_entity.id
_entity.type
_entity.pdbx_description
1 polymer ?
#
loop_
_entity_poly.entity_id
_entity_poly.type
_entity_poly.pdbx_seq_one_letter_code
_entity_poly.pdbx_strand_id
1 'polypeptide(L)'
;MAERIARPIMTLAGWPLVRVGTAALLLAALVWAAWATRTLVELRGHRIVSVSLSRLVEDFVAAEARNGGSPEDAAKRTGAYLGAVNRAVTDLARDGTTVLVSEATLGRSVPDRTAQVRAAVSRSTEAARGER
;
A
#
# COMPACT_ATOMS: atom_id res chain seq x y z
N MET A 1 62.34 -20.25 -38.84
CA MET A 1 60.96 -20.43 -39.40
C MET A 1 60.01 -20.48 -38.21
N ALA A 2 59.33 -19.40 -37.93
CA ALA A 2 58.31 -19.31 -36.86
C ALA A 2 56.95 -19.21 -37.51
N GLU A 3 56.24 -20.31 -37.49
CA GLU A 3 54.89 -20.42 -38.00
C GLU A 3 53.97 -19.68 -37.05
N ARG A 4 53.46 -18.50 -37.48
CA ARG A 4 52.41 -17.77 -36.80
C ARG A 4 51.08 -18.52 -37.01
N ILE A 5 50.67 -19.27 -36.02
CA ILE A 5 49.31 -19.82 -35.95
C ILE A 5 48.36 -18.66 -35.82
N ALA A 6 47.76 -18.20 -36.92
CA ALA A 6 46.67 -17.26 -36.94
C ALA A 6 45.46 -17.95 -36.33
N ARG A 7 45.05 -17.56 -35.12
CA ARG A 7 43.80 -17.98 -34.49
C ARG A 7 42.65 -17.38 -35.33
N PRO A 8 41.74 -18.19 -35.86
CA PRO A 8 40.57 -17.64 -36.54
C PRO A 8 39.74 -16.87 -35.55
N ILE A 9 39.62 -15.56 -35.74
CA ILE A 9 38.67 -14.72 -35.01
C ILE A 9 37.29 -15.10 -35.60
N MET A 10 36.55 -15.93 -34.89
CA MET A 10 35.16 -16.25 -35.27
C MET A 10 34.36 -14.94 -35.27
N THR A 11 33.90 -14.52 -36.45
CA THR A 11 33.04 -13.36 -36.64
C THR A 11 31.65 -13.85 -36.99
N LEU A 12 30.65 -13.46 -36.24
CA LEU A 12 29.24 -13.62 -36.58
C LEU A 12 28.81 -12.36 -37.33
N ALA A 13 28.39 -12.50 -38.60
CA ALA A 13 27.94 -11.38 -39.44
C ALA A 13 28.86 -10.15 -39.50
N GLY A 14 30.22 -10.39 -39.56
CA GLY A 14 31.21 -9.32 -39.70
C GLY A 14 31.62 -8.59 -38.43
N TRP A 15 31.04 -8.92 -37.27
CA TRP A 15 31.37 -8.32 -35.98
C TRP A 15 32.15 -9.27 -35.10
N PRO A 16 33.18 -8.81 -34.37
CA PRO A 16 33.94 -9.69 -33.50
C PRO A 16 33.02 -10.25 -32.40
N LEU A 17 33.04 -11.56 -32.23
CA LEU A 17 32.25 -12.30 -31.23
C LEU A 17 32.24 -11.66 -29.84
N VAL A 18 33.33 -11.03 -29.44
CA VAL A 18 33.47 -10.33 -28.17
C VAL A 18 32.48 -9.14 -28.07
N ARG A 19 32.29 -8.35 -29.16
CA ARG A 19 31.37 -7.20 -29.15
C ARG A 19 29.89 -7.64 -29.11
N VAL A 20 29.58 -8.72 -29.81
CA VAL A 20 28.21 -9.30 -29.75
C VAL A 20 27.94 -9.88 -28.37
N GLY A 21 28.92 -10.57 -27.77
CA GLY A 21 28.81 -11.10 -26.42
C GLY A 21 28.64 -10.02 -25.36
N THR A 22 29.40 -8.93 -25.43
CA THR A 22 29.27 -7.80 -24.48
C THR A 22 27.94 -7.07 -24.66
N ALA A 23 27.46 -6.87 -25.88
CA ALA A 23 26.15 -6.25 -26.12
C ALA A 23 25.00 -7.10 -25.57
N ALA A 24 25.05 -8.42 -25.78
CA ALA A 24 24.06 -9.34 -25.23
C ALA A 24 24.06 -9.35 -23.70
N LEU A 25 25.21 -9.32 -23.07
CA LEU A 25 25.36 -9.29 -21.61
C LEU A 25 24.85 -7.97 -21.03
N LEU A 26 25.11 -6.84 -21.69
CA LEU A 26 24.55 -5.54 -21.28
C LEU A 26 23.03 -5.49 -21.40
N LEU A 27 22.47 -6.03 -22.48
CA LEU A 27 21.00 -6.11 -22.62
C LEU A 27 20.38 -7.01 -21.54
N ALA A 28 20.97 -8.16 -21.26
CA ALA A 28 20.52 -9.03 -20.19
C ALA A 28 20.57 -8.34 -18.81
N ALA A 29 21.66 -7.60 -18.54
CA ALA A 29 21.80 -6.82 -17.30
C ALA A 29 20.75 -5.70 -17.20
N LEU A 30 20.42 -5.00 -18.29
CA LEU A 30 19.38 -3.97 -18.31
C LEU A 30 17.99 -4.56 -18.06
N VAL A 31 17.66 -5.66 -18.72
CA VAL A 31 16.38 -6.36 -18.51
C VAL A 31 16.25 -6.83 -17.06
N TRP A 32 17.34 -7.41 -16.52
CA TRP A 32 17.35 -7.85 -15.13
C TRP A 32 17.21 -6.68 -14.14
N ALA A 33 17.93 -5.58 -14.38
CA ALA A 33 17.82 -4.37 -13.56
C ALA A 33 16.41 -3.78 -13.59
N ALA A 34 15.78 -3.71 -14.75
CA ALA A 34 14.40 -3.24 -14.90
C ALA A 34 13.42 -4.14 -14.15
N TRP A 35 13.57 -5.46 -14.26
CA TRP A 35 12.76 -6.42 -13.52
C TRP A 35 12.96 -6.31 -12.00
N ALA A 36 14.20 -6.26 -11.53
CA ALA A 36 14.52 -6.10 -10.11
C ALA A 36 13.98 -4.80 -9.54
N THR A 37 14.09 -3.70 -10.28
CA THR A 37 13.54 -2.38 -9.87
C THR A 37 12.03 -2.45 -9.74
N ARG A 38 11.34 -3.07 -10.69
CA ARG A 38 9.88 -3.25 -10.64
C ARG A 38 9.46 -4.05 -9.41
N THR A 39 10.12 -5.20 -9.15
CA THR A 39 9.84 -6.04 -7.98
C THR A 39 10.07 -5.29 -6.67
N LEU A 40 11.13 -4.48 -6.57
CA LEU A 40 11.41 -3.65 -5.40
C LEU A 40 10.35 -2.56 -5.19
N VAL A 41 9.86 -1.95 -6.25
CA VAL A 41 8.77 -0.96 -6.17
C VAL A 41 7.46 -1.61 -5.72
N GLU A 42 7.12 -2.79 -6.23
CA GLU A 42 5.94 -3.55 -5.81
C GLU A 42 6.03 -3.95 -4.32
N LEU A 43 7.19 -4.41 -3.84
CA LEU A 43 7.43 -4.72 -2.43
C LEU A 43 7.31 -3.49 -1.53
N ARG A 44 7.73 -2.31 -1.98
CA ARG A 44 7.56 -1.04 -1.24
C ARG A 44 6.10 -0.57 -1.20
N GLY A 45 5.26 -1.03 -2.10
CA GLY A 45 3.82 -0.75 -2.12
C GLY A 45 3.06 -1.40 -0.95
N HIS A 46 3.56 -2.49 -0.37
CA HIS A 46 2.96 -3.16 0.77
C HIS A 46 3.23 -2.35 2.06
N ARG A 47 2.36 -1.41 2.34
CA ARG A 47 2.41 -0.61 3.58
C ARG A 47 1.56 -1.28 4.64
N ILE A 48 2.11 -1.46 5.82
CA ILE A 48 1.36 -1.91 7.00
C ILE A 48 1.07 -0.66 7.83
N VAL A 49 -0.19 -0.47 8.19
CA VAL A 49 -0.63 0.64 9.05
C VAL A 49 -1.50 0.08 10.16
N SER A 50 -1.58 0.79 11.28
CA SER A 50 -2.46 0.43 12.38
C SER A 50 -3.61 1.43 12.54
N VAL A 51 -4.75 0.94 13.01
CA VAL A 51 -5.93 1.75 13.36
C VAL A 51 -6.44 1.27 14.71
N SER A 52 -6.61 2.19 15.66
CA SER A 52 -7.21 1.88 16.95
C SER A 52 -8.73 1.95 16.86
N LEU A 53 -9.37 0.80 16.87
CA LEU A 53 -10.82 0.69 16.89
C LEU A 53 -11.40 1.13 18.25
N SER A 54 -10.72 0.82 19.35
CA SER A 54 -11.13 1.24 20.70
C SER A 54 -11.31 2.75 20.79
N ARG A 55 -10.32 3.52 20.31
CA ARG A 55 -10.41 4.99 20.30
C ARG A 55 -11.55 5.52 19.44
N LEU A 56 -11.79 4.90 18.29
CA LEU A 56 -12.91 5.31 17.43
C LEU A 56 -14.27 5.05 18.10
N VAL A 57 -14.41 3.91 18.77
CA VAL A 57 -15.63 3.55 19.51
C VAL A 57 -15.81 4.46 20.73
N GLU A 58 -14.76 4.70 21.51
CA GLU A 58 -14.77 5.61 22.66
C GLU A 58 -15.21 7.01 22.27
N ASP A 59 -14.63 7.57 21.19
CA ASP A 59 -15.00 8.88 20.66
C ASP A 59 -16.49 8.92 20.26
N PHE A 60 -16.99 7.86 19.62
CA PHE A 60 -18.39 7.76 19.22
C PHE A 60 -19.31 7.68 20.43
N VAL A 61 -19.00 6.80 21.40
CA VAL A 61 -19.81 6.64 22.62
C VAL A 61 -19.85 7.95 23.42
N ALA A 62 -18.72 8.65 23.53
CA ALA A 62 -18.65 9.95 24.20
C ALA A 62 -19.48 11.03 23.47
N ALA A 63 -19.54 10.98 22.14
CA ALA A 63 -20.37 11.88 21.36
C ALA A 63 -21.85 11.55 21.50
N GLU A 64 -22.20 10.26 21.46
CA GLU A 64 -23.59 9.79 21.58
C GLU A 64 -24.17 10.06 22.96
N ALA A 65 -23.39 9.90 24.02
CA ALA A 65 -23.81 10.24 25.39
C ALA A 65 -24.24 11.72 25.56
N ARG A 66 -23.69 12.61 24.72
CA ARG A 66 -24.03 14.04 24.71
C ARG A 66 -25.27 14.37 23.86
N ASN A 67 -25.59 13.54 22.85
CA ASN A 67 -26.63 13.84 21.88
C ASN A 67 -28.06 13.57 22.43
N GLY A 68 -28.20 12.64 23.36
CA GLY A 68 -29.52 12.18 23.83
C GLY A 68 -30.34 11.56 22.68
N GLY A 69 -31.53 11.13 22.94
CA GLY A 69 -32.44 10.62 21.93
C GLY A 69 -33.01 9.24 22.25
N SER A 70 -33.85 8.72 21.34
CA SER A 70 -34.45 7.39 21.53
C SER A 70 -33.43 6.27 21.28
N PRO A 71 -33.64 5.08 21.88
CA PRO A 71 -32.80 3.92 21.63
C PRO A 71 -32.77 3.53 20.13
N GLU A 72 -33.88 3.71 19.41
CA GLU A 72 -33.94 3.41 17.98
C GLU A 72 -33.10 4.37 17.16
N ASP A 73 -33.08 5.65 17.50
CA ASP A 73 -32.25 6.64 16.83
C ASP A 73 -30.74 6.39 17.12
N ALA A 74 -30.43 6.01 18.36
CA ALA A 74 -29.09 5.61 18.73
C ALA A 74 -28.60 4.40 17.92
N ALA A 75 -29.45 3.39 17.75
CA ALA A 75 -29.15 2.21 16.94
C ALA A 75 -28.88 2.57 15.47
N LYS A 76 -29.72 3.44 14.88
CA LYS A 76 -29.53 3.92 13.50
C LYS A 76 -28.20 4.69 13.34
N ARG A 77 -27.87 5.60 14.26
CA ARG A 77 -26.61 6.36 14.25
C ARG A 77 -25.40 5.45 14.40
N THR A 78 -25.49 4.44 15.29
CA THR A 78 -24.44 3.43 15.47
C THR A 78 -24.21 2.64 14.18
N GLY A 79 -25.26 2.16 13.52
CA GLY A 79 -25.16 1.45 12.25
C GLY A 79 -24.53 2.32 11.16
N ALA A 80 -24.93 3.57 11.05
CA ALA A 80 -24.36 4.52 10.09
C ALA A 80 -22.87 4.79 10.36
N TYR A 81 -22.47 4.96 11.63
CA TYR A 81 -21.10 5.17 12.05
C TYR A 81 -20.21 3.96 11.72
N LEU A 82 -20.65 2.75 12.10
CA LEU A 82 -19.91 1.52 11.80
C LEU A 82 -19.76 1.31 10.29
N GLY A 83 -20.80 1.61 9.51
CA GLY A 83 -20.74 1.58 8.06
C GLY A 83 -19.71 2.58 7.49
N ALA A 84 -19.62 3.79 8.07
CA ALA A 84 -18.64 4.79 7.69
C ALA A 84 -17.19 4.36 8.04
N VAL A 85 -16.99 3.79 9.22
CA VAL A 85 -15.69 3.24 9.65
C VAL A 85 -15.25 2.12 8.70
N ASN A 86 -16.14 1.17 8.40
CA ASN A 86 -15.85 0.06 7.51
C ASN A 86 -15.44 0.56 6.09
N ARG A 87 -16.15 1.53 5.55
CA ARG A 87 -15.79 2.17 4.26
C ARG A 87 -14.42 2.84 4.33
N ALA A 88 -14.16 3.64 5.36
CA ALA A 88 -12.89 4.35 5.53
C ALA A 88 -11.69 3.39 5.65
N VAL A 89 -11.86 2.27 6.37
CA VAL A 89 -10.83 1.22 6.48
C VAL A 89 -10.63 0.49 5.15
N THR A 90 -11.72 0.17 4.45
CA THR A 90 -11.65 -0.47 3.12
C THR A 90 -10.96 0.44 2.10
N ASP A 91 -11.24 1.74 2.11
CA ASP A 91 -10.59 2.70 1.23
C ASP A 91 -9.09 2.82 1.52
N LEU A 92 -8.72 2.78 2.81
CA LEU A 92 -7.32 2.79 3.23
C LEU A 92 -6.57 1.52 2.77
N ALA A 93 -7.26 0.39 2.64
CA ALA A 93 -6.70 -0.88 2.21
C ALA A 93 -6.56 -1.03 0.68
N ARG A 94 -7.23 -0.18 -0.12
CA ARG A 94 -7.28 -0.30 -1.61
C ARG A 94 -5.91 -0.17 -2.28
N ASP A 95 -5.00 0.61 -1.72
CA ASP A 95 -3.68 0.88 -2.30
C ASP A 95 -2.62 -0.18 -1.93
N GLY A 96 -3.03 -1.42 -1.67
CA GLY A 96 -2.12 -2.47 -1.22
C GLY A 96 -1.65 -2.30 0.23
N THR A 97 -2.30 -1.43 1.00
CA THR A 97 -2.02 -1.21 2.42
C THR A 97 -2.70 -2.28 3.27
N THR A 98 -1.93 -2.98 4.10
CA THR A 98 -2.49 -3.89 5.12
C THR A 98 -2.83 -3.08 6.36
N VAL A 99 -4.12 -3.07 6.72
CA VAL A 99 -4.60 -2.39 7.92
C VAL A 99 -4.65 -3.39 9.07
N LEU A 100 -3.92 -3.13 10.14
CA LEU A 100 -3.93 -3.90 11.38
C LEU A 100 -4.70 -3.14 12.46
N VAL A 101 -5.30 -3.88 13.37
CA VAL A 101 -5.91 -3.30 14.57
C VAL A 101 -4.80 -3.03 15.58
N SER A 102 -4.69 -1.80 16.08
CA SER A 102 -3.60 -1.38 17.00
C SER A 102 -3.55 -2.23 18.25
N GLU A 103 -4.70 -2.69 18.73
CA GLU A 103 -4.83 -3.53 19.92
C GLU A 103 -4.18 -4.92 19.74
N ALA A 104 -3.99 -5.35 18.50
CA ALA A 104 -3.32 -6.61 18.16
C ALA A 104 -1.83 -6.43 17.82
N THR A 105 -1.33 -5.18 17.81
CA THR A 105 0.07 -4.89 17.49
C THR A 105 0.87 -4.55 18.75
N LEU A 106 1.97 -5.27 18.96
CA LEU A 106 2.91 -4.98 20.04
C LEU A 106 4.01 -4.06 19.49
N GLY A 107 4.12 -2.85 20.06
CA GLY A 107 5.18 -1.89 19.72
C GLY A 107 4.73 -0.73 18.83
N ARG A 108 5.63 0.27 18.68
CA ARG A 108 5.38 1.52 17.93
C ARG A 108 5.93 1.51 16.50
N SER A 109 6.25 0.34 15.98
CA SER A 109 6.89 0.21 14.64
C SER A 109 5.91 0.39 13.47
N VAL A 110 4.60 0.32 13.73
CA VAL A 110 3.56 0.44 12.70
C VAL A 110 2.95 1.85 12.76
N PRO A 111 2.92 2.60 11.63
CA PRO A 111 2.33 3.93 11.58
C PRO A 111 0.84 3.91 11.94
N ASP A 112 0.44 4.74 12.92
CA ASP A 112 -0.96 4.88 13.34
C ASP A 112 -1.71 5.82 12.37
N ARG A 113 -2.79 5.34 11.77
CA ARG A 113 -3.67 6.07 10.83
C ARG A 113 -5.08 6.32 11.41
N THR A 114 -5.27 6.14 12.71
CA THR A 114 -6.56 6.37 13.40
C THR A 114 -7.10 7.77 13.12
N ALA A 115 -6.25 8.80 13.13
CA ALA A 115 -6.66 10.17 12.83
C ALA A 115 -7.18 10.33 11.38
N GLN A 116 -6.57 9.64 10.42
CA GLN A 116 -7.01 9.66 9.02
C GLN A 116 -8.38 9.01 8.85
N VAL A 117 -8.60 7.85 9.49
CA VAL A 117 -9.91 7.17 9.49
C VAL A 117 -10.96 8.04 10.17
N ARG A 118 -10.65 8.65 11.33
CA ARG A 118 -11.56 9.58 12.02
C ARG A 118 -12.00 10.73 11.11
N ALA A 119 -11.07 11.39 10.43
CA ALA A 119 -11.37 12.48 9.51
C ALA A 119 -12.23 12.03 8.30
N ALA A 120 -12.03 10.81 7.80
CA ALA A 120 -12.84 10.26 6.72
C ALA A 120 -14.28 9.96 7.19
N VAL A 121 -14.43 9.41 8.39
CA VAL A 121 -15.74 9.15 9.01
C VAL A 121 -16.49 10.46 9.28
N SER A 122 -15.83 11.50 9.81
CA SER A 122 -16.46 12.81 10.04
C SER A 122 -17.01 13.41 8.75
N ARG A 123 -16.20 13.42 7.68
CA ARG A 123 -16.63 13.92 6.36
C ARG A 123 -17.83 13.16 5.80
N SER A 124 -17.86 11.83 5.93
CA SER A 124 -18.96 11.02 5.42
C SER A 124 -20.25 11.23 6.23
N THR A 125 -20.14 11.46 7.54
CA THR A 125 -21.29 11.75 8.41
C THR A 125 -21.84 13.16 8.18
N GLU A 126 -20.98 14.13 7.91
CA GLU A 126 -21.38 15.51 7.56
C GLU A 126 -22.07 15.56 6.20
N ALA A 127 -21.54 14.87 5.18
CA ALA A 127 -22.18 14.76 3.88
C ALA A 127 -23.57 14.15 3.98
N ALA A 128 -23.74 13.06 4.73
CA ALA A 128 -25.04 12.42 4.96
C ALA A 128 -26.05 13.29 5.75
N ARG A 129 -25.58 14.29 6.51
CA ARG A 129 -26.46 15.28 7.19
C ARG A 129 -26.87 16.42 6.27
N GLY A 130 -25.99 16.83 5.34
CA GLY A 130 -26.24 17.92 4.39
C GLY A 130 -27.23 17.55 3.28
N GLU A 131 -27.46 16.26 3.05
CA GLU A 131 -28.42 15.74 2.05
C GLU A 131 -29.87 15.59 2.58
N ARG A 132 -30.13 15.94 3.83
CA ARG A 132 -31.48 15.89 4.46
C ARG A 132 -32.06 17.29 4.64
#